data_d1de0c3e2c634c476b0fcbc96b23e6cc
#
_entry.id   d1de0c3e2c634c476b0fcbc96b23e6cc
#
_cell.length_a   1.000
_cell.length_b   1.000
_cell.length_c   1.000
_cell.angle_alpha   90.00
_cell.angle_beta   90.00
_cell.angle_gamma   90.00
#
_symmetry.space_group_name_H-M   'P 1'
#
loop_
_entity.id
_entity.type
_entity.pdbx_description
1 polymer ?
#
loop_
_entity_poly.entity_id
_entity_poly.type
_entity_poly.pdbx_seq_one_letter_code
_entity_poly.pdbx_strand_id
1 'polypeptide(L)'
;MKNLEGLKVTVMGLGRFGGGAGVTRWLAAQGATVLVTDIEPADKLKASVDSLADLTGRGIVSLRLGEHNVSDFTTCDLVVANPAVPKPWDNRFLRAAWAANVPVTTEIQLLAERLPARHRVIGITGSVGKSTTSAMIHHALRGAGLEAVLGGNIGGSLLGTLSQINASTWVVLELSSAMLCWLGGLARIPPGDLGSAPASTWSPHIAVATNFSPNHLDWHGDLVHYRRSKQVLLAGQQGGDIAIIGPASETSDWKHAPAAQRLVPIGEIDGLAIPGKHNRINAGVAVEAAVAAGAAREAAIAAVRTFPGLPHRLQRVPSRAGLRCFNDSKSTTPESCLLA
;
A
#
# COMPACT_ATOMS: atom_id res chain seq x y z
N MET A 1 4.50 -13.62 13.84
CA MET A 1 5.84 -14.23 14.09
C MET A 1 6.82 -13.09 14.37
N LYS A 2 7.22 -12.90 15.63
CA LYS A 2 8.04 -11.73 16.03
C LYS A 2 9.55 -11.92 15.85
N ASN A 3 10.07 -13.13 16.06
CA ASN A 3 11.49 -13.45 15.87
C ASN A 3 11.71 -14.13 14.51
N LEU A 4 12.67 -13.65 13.73
CA LEU A 4 13.01 -14.17 12.40
C LEU A 4 14.46 -14.71 12.35
N GLU A 5 15.19 -14.61 13.46
CA GLU A 5 16.59 -15.07 13.56
C GLU A 5 16.72 -16.58 13.29
N GLY A 6 17.61 -16.96 12.40
CA GLY A 6 17.85 -18.32 12.00
C GLY A 6 16.83 -18.94 11.05
N LEU A 7 15.73 -18.26 10.74
CA LEU A 7 14.70 -18.79 9.85
C LEU A 7 15.19 -18.82 8.38
N LYS A 8 14.74 -19.85 7.67
CA LYS A 8 14.82 -19.95 6.21
C LYS A 8 13.57 -19.31 5.61
N VAL A 9 13.73 -18.17 4.94
CA VAL A 9 12.61 -17.41 4.40
C VAL A 9 12.67 -17.42 2.87
N THR A 10 11.55 -17.77 2.22
CA THR A 10 11.40 -17.63 0.77
C THR A 10 10.65 -16.35 0.45
N VAL A 11 11.27 -15.44 -0.29
CA VAL A 11 10.63 -14.24 -0.84
C VAL A 11 10.18 -14.54 -2.27
N MET A 12 8.86 -14.50 -2.50
CA MET A 12 8.24 -14.69 -3.81
C MET A 12 8.03 -13.35 -4.50
N GLY A 13 8.81 -13.07 -5.55
CA GLY A 13 8.75 -11.85 -6.33
C GLY A 13 9.75 -10.79 -5.85
N LEU A 14 10.92 -10.71 -6.50
CA LEU A 14 11.90 -9.66 -6.31
C LEU A 14 11.36 -8.32 -6.84
N GLY A 15 10.76 -8.38 -8.04
CA GLY A 15 10.16 -7.23 -8.70
C GLY A 15 11.18 -6.15 -9.13
N ARG A 16 10.71 -5.21 -9.95
CA ARG A 16 11.53 -4.13 -10.54
C ARG A 16 11.52 -2.84 -9.74
N PHE A 17 10.63 -2.71 -8.76
CA PHE A 17 10.36 -1.44 -8.05
C PHE A 17 10.87 -1.43 -6.60
N GLY A 18 11.76 -2.34 -6.24
CA GLY A 18 12.47 -2.34 -4.96
C GLY A 18 11.73 -2.94 -3.77
N GLY A 19 10.44 -3.25 -3.84
CA GLY A 19 9.69 -3.82 -2.71
C GLY A 19 10.23 -5.17 -2.26
N GLY A 20 10.47 -6.10 -3.20
CA GLY A 20 11.06 -7.40 -2.91
C GLY A 20 12.50 -7.29 -2.38
N ALA A 21 13.31 -6.39 -2.94
CA ALA A 21 14.66 -6.14 -2.45
C ALA A 21 14.65 -5.52 -1.03
N GLY A 22 13.73 -4.59 -0.77
CA GLY A 22 13.58 -3.95 0.55
C GLY A 22 13.23 -4.95 1.64
N VAL A 23 12.22 -5.81 1.42
CA VAL A 23 11.86 -6.83 2.40
C VAL A 23 12.96 -7.88 2.57
N THR A 24 13.67 -8.25 1.50
CA THR A 24 14.82 -9.16 1.57
C THR A 24 15.94 -8.61 2.45
N ARG A 25 16.32 -7.35 2.26
CA ARG A 25 17.32 -6.70 3.11
C ARG A 25 16.90 -6.64 4.57
N TRP A 26 15.65 -6.31 4.80
CA TRP A 26 15.12 -6.25 6.16
C TRP A 26 15.13 -7.64 6.83
N LEU A 27 14.70 -8.70 6.13
CA LEU A 27 14.73 -10.08 6.63
C LEU A 27 16.15 -10.53 6.97
N ALA A 28 17.12 -10.25 6.07
CA ALA A 28 18.53 -10.53 6.30
C ALA A 28 19.06 -9.79 7.55
N ALA A 29 18.67 -8.53 7.74
CA ALA A 29 19.04 -7.75 8.92
C ALA A 29 18.38 -8.27 10.22
N GLN A 30 17.28 -9.01 10.12
CA GLN A 30 16.65 -9.73 11.26
C GLN A 30 17.27 -11.11 11.51
N GLY A 31 18.37 -11.48 10.82
CA GLY A 31 19.08 -12.74 11.01
C GLY A 31 18.50 -13.93 10.22
N ALA A 32 17.60 -13.72 9.28
CA ALA A 32 17.07 -14.77 8.43
C ALA A 32 18.03 -15.09 7.27
N THR A 33 18.05 -16.38 6.84
CA THR A 33 18.61 -16.77 5.54
C THR A 33 17.52 -16.70 4.49
N VAL A 34 17.75 -15.99 3.40
CA VAL A 34 16.68 -15.65 2.45
C VAL A 34 16.96 -16.25 1.07
N LEU A 35 15.99 -16.99 0.54
CA LEU A 35 15.90 -17.35 -0.87
C LEU A 35 14.91 -16.41 -1.55
N VAL A 36 15.37 -15.66 -2.55
CA VAL A 36 14.48 -14.83 -3.37
C VAL A 36 14.19 -15.54 -4.68
N THR A 37 12.91 -15.69 -5.02
CA THR A 37 12.50 -16.30 -6.29
C THR A 37 11.68 -15.32 -7.12
N ASP A 38 11.90 -15.31 -8.45
CA ASP A 38 11.10 -14.52 -9.40
C ASP A 38 10.96 -15.26 -10.73
N ILE A 39 9.81 -15.13 -11.41
CA ILE A 39 9.58 -15.68 -12.76
C ILE A 39 10.32 -14.87 -13.84
N GLU A 40 10.65 -13.60 -13.56
CA GLU A 40 11.43 -12.77 -14.45
C GLU A 40 12.91 -13.16 -14.37
N PRO A 41 13.61 -13.19 -15.52
CA PRO A 41 15.05 -13.48 -15.54
C PRO A 41 15.89 -12.31 -15.01
N ALA A 42 17.13 -12.59 -14.67
CA ALA A 42 18.03 -11.65 -13.98
C ALA A 42 18.28 -10.34 -14.74
N ASP A 43 18.34 -10.40 -16.08
CA ASP A 43 18.52 -9.22 -16.94
C ASP A 43 17.42 -8.19 -16.80
N LYS A 44 16.18 -8.65 -16.61
CA LYS A 44 15.02 -7.77 -16.38
C LYS A 44 14.94 -7.23 -14.95
N LEU A 45 15.66 -7.84 -14.03
CA LEU A 45 15.66 -7.50 -12.60
C LEU A 45 17.00 -6.88 -12.14
N LYS A 46 17.86 -6.49 -13.09
CA LYS A 46 19.24 -6.10 -12.82
C LYS A 46 19.40 -5.12 -11.66
N ALA A 47 18.63 -4.03 -11.64
CA ALA A 47 18.73 -3.03 -10.56
C ALA A 47 18.40 -3.61 -9.17
N SER A 48 17.39 -4.49 -9.09
CA SER A 48 17.02 -5.16 -7.84
C SER A 48 18.06 -6.20 -7.43
N VAL A 49 18.62 -6.94 -8.39
CA VAL A 49 19.73 -7.91 -8.15
C VAL A 49 20.98 -7.18 -7.66
N ASP A 50 21.41 -6.12 -8.36
CA ASP A 50 22.57 -5.33 -8.00
C ASP A 50 22.44 -4.74 -6.58
N SER A 51 21.21 -4.36 -6.19
CA SER A 51 20.93 -3.85 -4.85
C SER A 51 21.09 -4.89 -3.74
N LEU A 52 21.20 -6.18 -4.04
CA LEU A 52 21.38 -7.28 -3.08
C LEU A 52 22.79 -7.91 -3.15
N ALA A 53 23.70 -7.38 -3.98
CA ALA A 53 24.99 -7.98 -4.26
C ALA A 53 25.86 -8.21 -3.00
N ASP A 54 25.80 -7.31 -2.04
CA ASP A 54 26.50 -7.43 -0.75
C ASP A 54 25.99 -8.61 0.09
N LEU A 55 24.68 -8.90 0.06
CA LEU A 55 24.07 -10.00 0.80
C LEU A 55 24.25 -11.35 0.10
N THR A 56 24.20 -11.36 -1.23
CA THR A 56 24.46 -12.57 -2.01
C THR A 56 25.94 -12.98 -1.93
N GLY A 57 26.85 -12.01 -1.97
CA GLY A 57 28.30 -12.26 -1.81
C GLY A 57 28.67 -12.83 -0.43
N ARG A 58 27.84 -12.59 0.58
CA ARG A 58 28.01 -13.13 1.95
C ARG A 58 27.27 -14.46 2.16
N GLY A 59 26.52 -14.96 1.16
CA GLY A 59 25.74 -16.20 1.28
C GLY A 59 24.48 -16.08 2.17
N ILE A 60 24.09 -14.87 2.59
CA ILE A 60 22.88 -14.63 3.39
C ILE A 60 21.64 -14.68 2.52
N VAL A 61 21.74 -14.19 1.28
CA VAL A 61 20.70 -14.20 0.27
C VAL A 61 21.11 -15.08 -0.90
N SER A 62 20.21 -15.93 -1.38
CA SER A 62 20.33 -16.67 -2.63
C SER A 62 19.22 -16.27 -3.58
N LEU A 63 19.47 -16.36 -4.89
CA LEU A 63 18.54 -15.95 -5.94
C LEU A 63 18.19 -17.14 -6.83
N ARG A 64 16.90 -17.34 -7.12
CA ARG A 64 16.38 -18.21 -8.17
C ARG A 64 15.51 -17.35 -9.08
N LEU A 65 16.03 -16.98 -10.23
CA LEU A 65 15.39 -16.06 -11.17
C LEU A 65 15.07 -16.77 -12.48
N GLY A 66 13.97 -16.40 -13.13
CA GLY A 66 13.44 -17.05 -14.32
C GLY A 66 12.45 -18.18 -14.05
N GLU A 67 12.37 -18.65 -12.81
CA GLU A 67 11.46 -19.73 -12.41
C GLU A 67 11.13 -19.69 -10.91
N HIS A 68 10.08 -20.43 -10.54
CA HIS A 68 9.82 -20.84 -9.16
C HIS A 68 9.86 -22.37 -9.05
N ASN A 69 10.40 -22.89 -7.96
CA ASN A 69 10.36 -24.34 -7.65
C ASN A 69 9.47 -24.58 -6.43
N VAL A 70 8.58 -25.58 -6.51
CA VAL A 70 7.66 -25.93 -5.40
C VAL A 70 8.39 -26.19 -4.09
N SER A 71 9.55 -26.86 -4.14
CA SER A 71 10.34 -27.16 -2.95
C SER A 71 10.76 -25.89 -2.18
N ASP A 72 10.99 -24.76 -2.88
CA ASP A 72 11.36 -23.50 -2.24
C ASP A 72 10.28 -22.95 -1.31
N PHE A 73 9.03 -23.35 -1.55
CA PHE A 73 7.85 -22.90 -0.80
C PHE A 73 7.40 -23.91 0.28
N THR A 74 7.87 -25.15 0.20
CA THR A 74 7.43 -26.23 1.10
C THR A 74 8.50 -26.65 2.12
N THR A 75 9.76 -26.22 1.94
CA THR A 75 10.89 -26.58 2.81
C THR A 75 11.50 -25.36 3.54
N CYS A 76 10.81 -24.23 3.54
CA CYS A 76 11.18 -23.04 4.28
C CYS A 76 10.31 -22.85 5.52
N ASP A 77 10.73 -21.98 6.44
CA ASP A 77 10.00 -21.67 7.67
C ASP A 77 8.94 -20.57 7.46
N LEU A 78 9.08 -19.74 6.41
CA LEU A 78 8.19 -18.64 6.10
C LEU A 78 8.27 -18.29 4.61
N VAL A 79 7.13 -18.03 3.98
CA VAL A 79 7.04 -17.40 2.67
C VAL A 79 6.62 -15.94 2.82
N VAL A 80 7.35 -15.01 2.20
CA VAL A 80 6.95 -13.61 2.04
C VAL A 80 6.56 -13.39 0.59
N ALA A 81 5.26 -13.34 0.31
CA ALA A 81 4.74 -13.16 -1.04
C ALA A 81 4.67 -11.66 -1.40
N ASN A 82 5.04 -11.33 -2.64
CA ASN A 82 4.77 -10.00 -3.17
C ASN A 82 3.26 -9.85 -3.39
N PRO A 83 2.61 -8.79 -2.87
CA PRO A 83 1.18 -8.58 -3.07
C PRO A 83 0.74 -8.47 -4.54
N ALA A 84 1.67 -8.20 -5.46
CA ALA A 84 1.39 -8.15 -6.89
C ALA A 84 1.13 -9.53 -7.52
N VAL A 85 1.44 -10.65 -6.83
CA VAL A 85 1.10 -12.00 -7.29
C VAL A 85 -0.42 -12.11 -7.46
N PRO A 86 -0.94 -12.30 -8.71
CA PRO A 86 -2.37 -12.31 -8.96
C PRO A 86 -3.01 -13.61 -8.47
N LYS A 87 -4.31 -13.52 -8.10
CA LYS A 87 -5.11 -14.68 -7.71
C LYS A 87 -4.36 -15.60 -6.73
N PRO A 88 -3.92 -15.10 -5.56
CA PRO A 88 -3.06 -15.88 -4.67
C PRO A 88 -3.69 -17.20 -4.23
N TRP A 89 -5.01 -17.27 -4.12
CA TRP A 89 -5.78 -18.50 -3.84
C TRP A 89 -5.62 -19.59 -4.89
N ASP A 90 -5.26 -19.23 -6.14
CA ASP A 90 -5.08 -20.16 -7.27
C ASP A 90 -3.60 -20.34 -7.65
N ASN A 91 -2.70 -19.60 -7.03
CA ASN A 91 -1.28 -19.72 -7.27
C ASN A 91 -0.73 -21.06 -6.75
N ARG A 92 -0.20 -21.91 -7.64
CA ARG A 92 0.25 -23.28 -7.31
C ARG A 92 1.31 -23.33 -6.22
N PHE A 93 2.20 -22.32 -6.15
CA PHE A 93 3.29 -22.29 -5.18
C PHE A 93 2.78 -21.88 -3.79
N LEU A 94 1.91 -20.88 -3.72
CA LEU A 94 1.28 -20.48 -2.47
C LEU A 94 0.36 -21.57 -1.93
N ARG A 95 -0.39 -22.27 -2.80
CA ARG A 95 -1.19 -23.43 -2.42
C ARG A 95 -0.33 -24.55 -1.86
N ALA A 96 0.85 -24.83 -2.47
CA ALA A 96 1.78 -25.83 -1.97
C ALA A 96 2.34 -25.44 -0.59
N ALA A 97 2.71 -24.18 -0.38
CA ALA A 97 3.14 -23.68 0.92
C ALA A 97 2.05 -23.90 2.00
N TRP A 98 0.80 -23.51 1.71
CA TRP A 98 -0.31 -23.69 2.63
C TRP A 98 -0.61 -25.18 2.90
N ALA A 99 -0.53 -26.05 1.89
CA ALA A 99 -0.71 -27.49 2.06
C ALA A 99 0.39 -28.13 2.92
N ALA A 100 1.62 -27.58 2.85
CA ALA A 100 2.74 -27.98 3.70
C ALA A 100 2.73 -27.31 5.10
N ASN A 101 1.68 -26.56 5.45
CA ASN A 101 1.57 -25.74 6.67
C ASN A 101 2.68 -24.69 6.83
N VAL A 102 3.32 -24.25 5.75
CA VAL A 102 4.28 -23.15 5.77
C VAL A 102 3.51 -21.84 5.87
N PRO A 103 3.80 -20.99 6.86
CA PRO A 103 3.19 -19.68 6.98
C PRO A 103 3.50 -18.82 5.74
N VAL A 104 2.49 -18.09 5.25
CA VAL A 104 2.64 -17.13 4.14
C VAL A 104 2.21 -15.75 4.62
N THR A 105 3.04 -14.78 4.41
CA THR A 105 2.81 -13.36 4.74
C THR A 105 3.24 -12.45 3.59
N THR A 106 3.11 -11.16 3.78
CA THR A 106 3.55 -10.12 2.84
C THR A 106 4.33 -9.04 3.58
N GLU A 107 5.08 -8.21 2.84
CA GLU A 107 5.80 -7.06 3.39
C GLU A 107 4.87 -6.15 4.21
N ILE A 108 3.68 -5.84 3.69
CA ILE A 108 2.72 -4.95 4.37
C ILE A 108 2.14 -5.56 5.66
N GLN A 109 1.96 -6.90 5.73
CA GLN A 109 1.55 -7.58 6.95
C GLN A 109 2.67 -7.57 8.00
N LEU A 110 3.92 -7.84 7.56
CA LEU A 110 5.09 -7.74 8.43
C LEU A 110 5.26 -6.34 9.03
N LEU A 111 4.99 -5.30 8.23
CA LEU A 111 4.99 -3.92 8.70
C LEU A 111 3.85 -3.68 9.69
N ALA A 112 2.61 -4.00 9.33
CA ALA A 112 1.43 -3.75 10.15
C ALA A 112 1.51 -4.41 11.54
N GLU A 113 2.08 -5.62 11.63
CA GLU A 113 2.30 -6.34 12.89
C GLU A 113 3.35 -5.70 13.80
N ARG A 114 4.23 -4.85 13.25
CA ARG A 114 5.39 -4.28 13.95
C ARG A 114 5.29 -2.79 14.19
N LEU A 115 4.28 -2.13 13.66
CA LEU A 115 4.06 -0.72 13.95
C LEU A 115 3.83 -0.51 15.45
N PRO A 116 4.51 0.49 16.07
CA PRO A 116 4.47 0.69 17.50
C PRO A 116 3.11 1.14 18.02
N ALA A 117 2.29 1.77 17.17
CA ALA A 117 1.02 2.35 17.57
C ALA A 117 -0.01 2.35 16.44
N ARG A 118 -1.00 1.41 16.46
CA ARG A 118 -2.10 1.37 15.48
C ARG A 118 -2.90 2.68 15.43
N HIS A 119 -3.06 3.35 16.56
CA HIS A 119 -3.78 4.63 16.64
C HIS A 119 -3.05 5.81 15.99
N ARG A 120 -1.87 5.58 15.41
CA ARG A 120 -1.11 6.53 14.59
C ARG A 120 -1.03 6.12 13.12
N VAL A 121 -1.88 5.20 12.67
CA VAL A 121 -1.91 4.75 11.28
C VAL A 121 -3.06 5.39 10.53
N ILE A 122 -2.74 6.02 9.40
CA ILE A 122 -3.69 6.51 8.40
C ILE A 122 -3.54 5.62 7.19
N GLY A 123 -4.59 4.88 6.83
CA GLY A 123 -4.61 4.03 5.65
C GLY A 123 -5.45 4.65 4.54
N ILE A 124 -4.95 4.67 3.32
CA ILE A 124 -5.62 5.27 2.17
C ILE A 124 -5.82 4.22 1.08
N THR A 125 -7.06 4.08 0.60
CA THR A 125 -7.38 3.28 -0.57
C THR A 125 -8.34 4.00 -1.52
N GLY A 126 -8.65 3.37 -2.64
CA GLY A 126 -9.54 3.86 -3.69
C GLY A 126 -9.12 3.32 -5.06
N SER A 127 -9.88 3.59 -6.10
CA SER A 127 -9.50 3.23 -7.46
C SER A 127 -8.52 4.25 -8.04
N VAL A 128 -8.83 5.53 -7.93
CA VAL A 128 -8.02 6.66 -8.41
C VAL A 128 -7.72 7.64 -7.26
N GLY A 129 -6.67 8.44 -7.37
CA GLY A 129 -6.34 9.52 -6.42
C GLY A 129 -5.55 9.09 -5.18
N LYS A 130 -5.41 7.81 -4.88
CA LYS A 130 -4.71 7.30 -3.68
C LYS A 130 -3.36 7.96 -3.42
N SER A 131 -2.45 7.90 -4.40
CA SER A 131 -1.07 8.39 -4.23
C SER A 131 -1.02 9.89 -3.96
N THR A 132 -1.82 10.67 -4.70
CA THR A 132 -1.91 12.12 -4.50
C THR A 132 -2.46 12.43 -3.11
N THR A 133 -3.56 11.77 -2.71
CA THR A 133 -4.15 11.97 -1.39
C THR A 133 -3.20 11.56 -0.26
N SER A 134 -2.53 10.40 -0.37
CA SER A 134 -1.55 9.94 0.64
C SER A 134 -0.39 10.92 0.79
N ALA A 135 0.16 11.40 -0.33
CA ALA A 135 1.24 12.36 -0.32
C ALA A 135 0.80 13.74 0.22
N MET A 136 -0.43 14.19 -0.11
CA MET A 136 -1.00 15.42 0.46
C MET A 136 -1.23 15.30 1.97
N ILE A 137 -1.73 14.16 2.46
CA ILE A 137 -1.89 13.91 3.91
C ILE A 137 -0.54 13.99 4.60
N HIS A 138 0.46 13.28 4.09
CA HIS A 138 1.81 13.33 4.63
C HIS A 138 2.36 14.77 4.63
N HIS A 139 2.20 15.50 3.52
CA HIS A 139 2.64 16.89 3.39
C HIS A 139 1.90 17.82 4.39
N ALA A 140 0.59 17.63 4.56
CA ALA A 140 -0.23 18.40 5.49
C ALA A 140 0.18 18.17 6.96
N LEU A 141 0.42 16.92 7.35
CA LEU A 141 0.89 16.58 8.69
C LEU A 141 2.24 17.23 8.98
N ARG A 142 3.20 17.07 8.07
CA ARG A 142 4.52 17.68 8.19
C ARG A 142 4.47 19.21 8.24
N GLY A 143 3.66 19.82 7.37
CA GLY A 143 3.46 21.27 7.34
C GLY A 143 2.76 21.82 8.59
N ALA A 144 1.96 21.00 9.27
CA ALA A 144 1.34 21.32 10.54
C ALA A 144 2.25 20.99 11.77
N GLY A 145 3.52 20.59 11.55
CA GLY A 145 4.48 20.30 12.61
C GLY A 145 4.35 18.91 13.24
N LEU A 146 3.55 18.01 12.65
CA LEU A 146 3.42 16.64 13.10
C LEU A 146 4.46 15.73 12.46
N GLU A 147 5.06 14.84 13.25
CA GLU A 147 5.96 13.83 12.72
C GLU A 147 5.18 12.79 11.91
N ALA A 148 5.56 12.58 10.66
CA ALA A 148 4.88 11.64 9.79
C ALA A 148 5.85 10.98 8.80
N VAL A 149 5.57 9.71 8.46
CA VAL A 149 6.22 8.93 7.41
C VAL A 149 5.20 8.44 6.39
N LEU A 150 5.64 8.26 5.14
CA LEU A 150 4.80 7.79 4.03
C LEU A 150 5.34 6.47 3.50
N GLY A 151 4.48 5.47 3.33
CA GLY A 151 4.85 4.17 2.79
C GLY A 151 3.69 3.38 2.20
N GLY A 152 3.93 2.10 1.96
CA GLY A 152 3.00 1.18 1.31
C GLY A 152 3.21 1.13 -0.20
N ASN A 153 2.15 1.30 -0.98
CA ASN A 153 2.21 1.25 -2.46
C ASN A 153 2.94 2.46 -3.09
N ILE A 154 3.18 3.51 -2.31
CA ILE A 154 3.99 4.69 -2.64
C ILE A 154 4.97 4.94 -1.48
N GLY A 155 6.10 5.58 -1.74
CA GLY A 155 7.11 5.90 -0.71
C GLY A 155 8.04 4.73 -0.36
N GLY A 156 7.77 3.53 -0.85
CA GLY A 156 8.58 2.35 -0.62
C GLY A 156 8.26 1.61 0.69
N SER A 157 9.06 0.60 0.99
CA SER A 157 8.93 -0.20 2.21
C SER A 157 9.39 0.58 3.44
N LEU A 158 8.57 0.63 4.48
CA LEU A 158 8.92 1.20 5.78
C LEU A 158 9.62 0.20 6.72
N LEU A 159 9.76 -1.07 6.33
CA LEU A 159 10.44 -2.07 7.15
C LEU A 159 11.89 -1.69 7.47
N GLY A 160 12.60 -1.13 6.49
CA GLY A 160 14.00 -0.68 6.66
C GLY A 160 14.17 0.50 7.61
N THR A 161 13.12 1.29 7.82
CA THR A 161 13.11 2.47 8.71
C THR A 161 12.25 2.28 9.94
N LEU A 162 11.76 1.06 10.19
CA LEU A 162 10.82 0.76 11.28
C LEU A 162 11.37 1.18 12.65
N SER A 163 12.67 1.07 12.89
CA SER A 163 13.33 1.51 14.14
C SER A 163 13.29 3.02 14.37
N GLN A 164 13.02 3.80 13.34
CA GLN A 164 12.88 5.26 13.40
C GLN A 164 11.43 5.69 13.65
N ILE A 165 10.47 4.76 13.54
CA ILE A 165 9.04 5.01 13.77
C ILE A 165 8.75 4.77 15.23
N ASN A 166 8.36 5.81 15.96
CA ASN A 166 8.00 5.74 17.37
C ASN A 166 6.47 5.87 17.58
N ALA A 167 6.01 5.80 18.83
CA ALA A 167 4.58 5.84 19.16
C ALA A 167 3.91 7.19 18.87
N SER A 168 4.65 8.26 18.60
CA SER A 168 4.14 9.59 18.24
C SER A 168 4.11 9.82 16.71
N THR A 169 4.84 9.02 15.93
CA THR A 169 4.97 9.16 14.50
C THR A 169 3.69 8.72 13.77
N TRP A 170 3.09 9.59 12.99
CA TRP A 170 2.01 9.22 12.08
C TRP A 170 2.53 8.41 10.89
N VAL A 171 1.91 7.27 10.63
CA VAL A 171 2.26 6.38 9.53
C VAL A 171 1.17 6.46 8.47
N VAL A 172 1.46 7.09 7.36
CA VAL A 172 0.56 7.26 6.22
C VAL A 172 0.82 6.13 5.22
N LEU A 173 -0.16 5.24 5.03
CA LEU A 173 -0.02 4.06 4.17
C LEU A 173 -0.95 4.14 2.96
N GLU A 174 -0.39 4.24 1.77
CA GLU A 174 -1.16 3.95 0.56
C GLU A 174 -1.35 2.44 0.43
N LEU A 175 -2.60 1.98 0.42
CA LEU A 175 -2.93 0.56 0.37
C LEU A 175 -3.68 0.20 -0.91
N SER A 176 -3.05 -0.64 -1.74
CA SER A 176 -3.69 -1.23 -2.92
C SER A 176 -4.74 -2.26 -2.51
N SER A 177 -5.65 -2.61 -3.41
CA SER A 177 -6.61 -3.68 -3.16
C SER A 177 -5.95 -5.04 -2.92
N ALA A 178 -4.81 -5.30 -3.58
CA ALA A 178 -4.01 -6.49 -3.36
C ALA A 178 -3.43 -6.53 -1.93
N MET A 179 -2.83 -5.45 -1.45
CA MET A 179 -2.34 -5.35 -0.07
C MET A 179 -3.46 -5.54 0.94
N LEU A 180 -4.62 -4.92 0.71
CA LEU A 180 -5.79 -5.06 1.57
C LEU A 180 -6.37 -6.47 1.55
N CYS A 181 -6.35 -7.15 0.40
CA CYS A 181 -6.71 -8.57 0.29
C CYS A 181 -5.88 -9.43 1.28
N TRP A 182 -4.57 -9.22 1.33
CA TRP A 182 -3.68 -9.90 2.27
C TRP A 182 -3.93 -9.51 3.72
N LEU A 183 -4.04 -8.22 4.01
CA LEU A 183 -4.32 -7.71 5.36
C LEU A 183 -5.65 -8.22 5.91
N GLY A 184 -6.66 -8.39 5.04
CA GLY A 184 -7.98 -8.89 5.40
C GLY A 184 -8.11 -10.41 5.42
N GLY A 185 -7.02 -11.17 5.17
CA GLY A 185 -7.06 -12.64 5.15
C GLY A 185 -7.79 -13.23 3.94
N LEU A 186 -8.06 -12.42 2.90
CA LEU A 186 -8.80 -12.87 1.71
C LEU A 186 -7.91 -13.59 0.67
N ALA A 187 -6.60 -13.56 0.82
CA ALA A 187 -5.66 -14.10 -0.15
C ALA A 187 -5.78 -15.63 -0.39
N ARG A 188 -6.42 -16.36 0.54
CA ARG A 188 -6.69 -17.79 0.41
C ARG A 188 -8.09 -18.13 -0.09
N ILE A 189 -8.92 -17.12 -0.34
CA ILE A 189 -10.35 -17.28 -0.58
C ILE A 189 -10.65 -16.87 -2.02
N PRO A 190 -11.15 -17.79 -2.87
CA PRO A 190 -11.54 -17.44 -4.23
C PRO A 190 -12.81 -16.56 -4.24
N PRO A 191 -13.09 -15.84 -5.33
CA PRO A 191 -14.24 -14.93 -5.44
C PRO A 191 -15.58 -15.54 -5.07
N GLY A 192 -15.84 -16.80 -5.44
CA GLY A 192 -17.09 -17.49 -5.14
C GLY A 192 -17.33 -17.82 -3.66
N ASP A 193 -16.27 -17.83 -2.83
CA ASP A 193 -16.30 -18.32 -1.44
C ASP A 193 -16.19 -17.20 -0.41
N LEU A 194 -16.36 -15.95 -0.80
CA LEU A 194 -16.19 -14.77 0.08
C LEU A 194 -17.13 -14.77 1.30
N GLY A 195 -18.21 -15.54 1.28
CA GLY A 195 -19.09 -15.74 2.44
C GLY A 195 -18.39 -16.44 3.61
N SER A 196 -17.37 -17.25 3.34
CA SER A 196 -16.56 -17.92 4.34
C SER A 196 -15.36 -17.09 4.85
N ALA A 197 -15.19 -15.86 4.34
CA ALA A 197 -14.08 -15.00 4.71
C ALA A 197 -14.15 -14.62 6.19
N PRO A 198 -13.01 -14.70 6.92
CA PRO A 198 -12.95 -14.25 8.30
C PRO A 198 -13.26 -12.74 8.37
N ALA A 199 -13.77 -12.29 9.51
CA ALA A 199 -13.85 -10.87 9.77
C ALA A 199 -12.43 -10.28 9.74
N SER A 200 -12.27 -9.13 9.06
CA SER A 200 -10.97 -8.46 9.04
C SER A 200 -10.56 -8.08 10.47
N THR A 201 -9.37 -8.49 10.86
CA THR A 201 -8.80 -8.18 12.18
C THR A 201 -7.92 -6.93 12.15
N TRP A 202 -7.66 -6.39 10.96
CA TRP A 202 -6.81 -5.22 10.78
C TRP A 202 -7.54 -4.09 10.05
N SER A 203 -7.49 -2.91 10.61
CA SER A 203 -7.85 -1.64 9.99
C SER A 203 -7.01 -0.52 10.63
N PRO A 204 -6.70 0.57 9.91
CA PRO A 204 -6.02 1.71 10.50
C PRO A 204 -6.95 2.48 11.45
N HIS A 205 -6.38 3.33 12.27
CA HIS A 205 -7.16 4.26 13.09
C HIS A 205 -7.92 5.28 12.24
N ILE A 206 -7.26 5.87 11.25
CA ILE A 206 -7.91 6.75 10.28
C ILE A 206 -7.91 6.02 8.93
N ALA A 207 -9.09 5.70 8.41
CA ALA A 207 -9.28 5.06 7.12
C ALA A 207 -9.81 6.07 6.10
N VAL A 208 -9.14 6.18 4.96
CA VAL A 208 -9.50 7.08 3.87
C VAL A 208 -9.82 6.29 2.61
N ALA A 209 -11.05 6.41 2.13
CA ALA A 209 -11.51 5.85 0.86
C ALA A 209 -11.74 6.99 -0.14
N THR A 210 -10.94 7.08 -1.22
CA THR A 210 -11.04 8.21 -2.17
C THR A 210 -12.22 8.07 -3.12
N ASN A 211 -12.34 6.92 -3.78
CA ASN A 211 -13.43 6.57 -4.72
C ASN A 211 -13.42 5.07 -5.03
N PHE A 212 -14.48 4.61 -5.72
CA PHE A 212 -14.58 3.24 -6.20
C PHE A 212 -15.01 3.22 -7.67
N SER A 213 -14.24 2.52 -8.49
CA SER A 213 -14.58 2.14 -9.86
C SER A 213 -13.94 0.79 -10.19
N PRO A 214 -14.50 0.00 -11.12
CA PRO A 214 -13.93 -1.29 -11.50
C PRO A 214 -12.49 -1.17 -11.98
N ASN A 215 -11.59 -2.00 -11.43
CA ASN A 215 -10.20 -2.08 -11.83
C ASN A 215 -9.60 -3.41 -11.35
N HIS A 216 -8.42 -3.80 -11.88
CA HIS A 216 -7.66 -4.98 -11.43
C HIS A 216 -8.47 -6.29 -11.38
N LEU A 217 -9.42 -6.49 -12.31
CA LEU A 217 -10.23 -7.70 -12.36
C LEU A 217 -9.42 -8.93 -12.80
N ASP A 218 -8.35 -8.73 -13.54
CA ASP A 218 -7.33 -9.72 -13.87
C ASP A 218 -6.67 -10.31 -12.61
N TRP A 219 -6.40 -9.45 -11.61
CA TRP A 219 -5.83 -9.83 -10.33
C TRP A 219 -6.87 -10.46 -9.39
N HIS A 220 -8.06 -9.83 -9.27
CA HIS A 220 -9.10 -10.20 -8.30
C HIS A 220 -10.07 -11.28 -8.78
N GLY A 221 -10.08 -11.60 -10.08
CA GLY A 221 -11.03 -12.51 -10.69
C GLY A 221 -12.39 -11.87 -10.98
N ASP A 222 -12.96 -11.11 -10.04
CA ASP A 222 -14.20 -10.37 -10.23
C ASP A 222 -14.29 -9.06 -9.44
N LEU A 223 -15.36 -8.30 -9.68
CA LEU A 223 -15.62 -7.01 -9.03
C LEU A 223 -15.97 -7.16 -7.54
N VAL A 224 -16.60 -8.26 -7.16
CA VAL A 224 -17.03 -8.50 -5.76
C VAL A 224 -15.80 -8.71 -4.88
N HIS A 225 -14.86 -9.53 -5.34
CA HIS A 225 -13.59 -9.74 -4.64
C HIS A 225 -12.75 -8.45 -4.57
N TYR A 226 -12.69 -7.66 -5.66
CA TYR A 226 -12.01 -6.37 -5.67
C TYR A 226 -12.62 -5.39 -4.65
N ARG A 227 -13.95 -5.26 -4.64
CA ARG A 227 -14.68 -4.41 -3.69
C ARG A 227 -14.46 -4.87 -2.26
N ARG A 228 -14.61 -6.17 -1.99
CA ARG A 228 -14.43 -6.75 -0.66
C ARG A 228 -13.02 -6.52 -0.13
N SER A 229 -12.01 -6.68 -0.99
CA SER A 229 -10.62 -6.40 -0.63
C SER A 229 -10.41 -4.94 -0.19
N LYS A 230 -11.00 -3.96 -0.89
CA LYS A 230 -10.91 -2.56 -0.46
C LYS A 230 -11.69 -2.26 0.82
N GLN A 231 -12.83 -2.91 1.02
CA GLN A 231 -13.65 -2.75 2.22
C GLN A 231 -12.93 -3.20 3.50
N VAL A 232 -11.89 -4.04 3.39
CA VAL A 232 -11.04 -4.44 4.51
C VAL A 232 -10.52 -3.22 5.29
N LEU A 233 -10.19 -2.12 4.58
CA LEU A 233 -9.68 -0.90 5.20
C LEU A 233 -10.59 -0.37 6.31
N LEU A 234 -11.90 -0.52 6.15
CA LEU A 234 -12.94 0.04 7.02
C LEU A 234 -13.58 -1.02 7.92
N ALA A 235 -13.57 -2.30 7.48
CA ALA A 235 -14.38 -3.35 8.09
C ALA A 235 -13.95 -3.74 9.50
N GLY A 236 -12.66 -3.60 9.82
CA GLY A 236 -12.11 -3.94 11.13
C GLY A 236 -11.92 -2.73 12.06
N GLN A 237 -12.47 -1.55 11.71
CA GLN A 237 -12.43 -0.37 12.58
C GLN A 237 -13.26 -0.57 13.85
N GLN A 238 -12.85 0.09 14.92
CA GLN A 238 -13.42 -0.03 16.27
C GLN A 238 -13.92 1.34 16.75
N GLY A 239 -14.54 1.38 17.92
CA GLY A 239 -14.91 2.64 18.58
C GLY A 239 -13.69 3.55 18.76
N GLY A 240 -13.86 4.82 18.41
CA GLY A 240 -12.78 5.81 18.40
C GLY A 240 -11.97 5.88 17.10
N ASP A 241 -12.14 4.91 16.18
CA ASP A 241 -11.56 5.00 14.83
C ASP A 241 -12.37 5.95 13.92
N ILE A 242 -11.74 6.43 12.86
CA ILE A 242 -12.30 7.45 11.97
C ILE A 242 -12.33 6.94 10.53
N ALA A 243 -13.49 7.05 9.88
CA ALA A 243 -13.69 6.73 8.47
C ALA A 243 -13.95 8.02 7.66
N ILE A 244 -13.12 8.29 6.66
CA ILE A 244 -13.27 9.41 5.73
C ILE A 244 -13.54 8.84 4.35
N ILE A 245 -14.73 9.11 3.80
CA ILE A 245 -15.16 8.62 2.50
C ILE A 245 -15.26 9.81 1.54
N GLY A 246 -14.46 9.77 0.48
CA GLY A 246 -14.43 10.83 -0.53
C GLY A 246 -15.79 11.00 -1.24
N PRO A 247 -16.12 12.23 -1.69
CA PRO A 247 -17.44 12.54 -2.26
C PRO A 247 -17.70 11.88 -3.61
N ALA A 248 -16.68 11.39 -4.29
CA ALA A 248 -16.79 10.63 -5.54
C ALA A 248 -17.15 9.16 -5.34
N SER A 249 -17.39 8.74 -4.10
CA SER A 249 -17.77 7.37 -3.74
C SER A 249 -19.23 7.30 -3.36
N GLU A 250 -19.95 6.34 -3.93
CA GLU A 250 -21.24 5.97 -3.36
C GLU A 250 -21.02 5.31 -2.00
N THR A 251 -21.84 5.69 -1.01
CA THR A 251 -21.74 5.10 0.34
C THR A 251 -22.00 3.60 0.37
N SER A 252 -22.76 3.09 -0.62
CA SER A 252 -23.01 1.66 -0.82
C SER A 252 -21.76 0.84 -1.16
N ASP A 253 -20.72 1.47 -1.73
CA ASP A 253 -19.48 0.81 -2.06
C ASP A 253 -18.60 0.55 -0.83
N TRP A 254 -18.84 1.27 0.26
CA TRP A 254 -18.02 1.25 1.46
C TRP A 254 -18.82 0.86 2.70
N LYS A 255 -18.76 -0.44 3.05
CA LYS A 255 -19.22 -0.89 4.36
C LYS A 255 -18.19 -0.51 5.40
N HIS A 256 -18.49 0.47 6.23
CA HIS A 256 -17.67 0.85 7.39
C HIS A 256 -18.18 0.17 8.67
N ALA A 257 -17.32 -0.02 9.64
CA ALA A 257 -17.71 -0.53 10.95
C ALA A 257 -18.65 0.50 11.62
N PRO A 258 -19.84 0.09 12.14
CA PRO A 258 -20.78 1.02 12.78
C PRO A 258 -20.18 1.78 13.97
N ALA A 259 -19.15 1.22 14.61
CA ALA A 259 -18.48 1.82 15.76
C ALA A 259 -17.53 2.96 15.39
N ALA A 260 -17.11 3.08 14.12
CA ALA A 260 -16.21 4.14 13.69
C ALA A 260 -16.93 5.46 13.44
N GLN A 261 -16.35 6.57 13.84
CA GLN A 261 -16.85 7.89 13.50
C GLN A 261 -16.66 8.16 12.00
N ARG A 262 -17.73 8.48 11.30
CA ARG A 262 -17.65 8.92 9.91
C ARG A 262 -17.48 10.43 9.84
N LEU A 263 -16.43 10.88 9.15
CA LEU A 263 -16.22 12.29 8.80
C LEU A 263 -16.55 12.53 7.33
N VAL A 264 -17.11 13.70 7.05
CA VAL A 264 -17.37 14.17 5.69
C VAL A 264 -16.24 15.12 5.30
N PRO A 265 -15.57 14.91 4.16
CA PRO A 265 -14.55 15.85 3.69
C PRO A 265 -15.10 17.27 3.49
N ILE A 266 -14.28 18.26 3.76
CA ILE A 266 -14.65 19.70 3.71
C ILE A 266 -14.95 20.24 2.30
N GLY A 267 -14.97 19.39 1.29
CA GLY A 267 -15.19 19.80 -0.10
C GLY A 267 -13.89 20.14 -0.84
N GLU A 268 -13.98 21.02 -1.83
CA GLU A 268 -12.85 21.40 -2.66
C GLU A 268 -11.98 22.47 -1.97
N ILE A 269 -10.66 22.32 -2.08
CA ILE A 269 -9.68 23.32 -1.65
C ILE A 269 -9.13 24.04 -2.88
N ASP A 270 -9.34 25.33 -2.93
CA ASP A 270 -8.79 26.19 -4.00
C ASP A 270 -7.37 26.68 -3.70
N GLY A 271 -6.70 27.19 -4.75
CA GLY A 271 -5.35 27.77 -4.63
C GLY A 271 -4.23 26.75 -4.51
N LEU A 272 -4.44 25.52 -5.01
CA LEU A 272 -3.41 24.49 -5.05
C LEU A 272 -2.32 24.82 -6.08
N ALA A 273 -1.09 24.42 -5.79
CA ALA A 273 0.03 24.51 -6.73
C ALA A 273 -0.12 23.52 -7.92
N ILE A 274 -0.93 22.47 -7.77
CA ILE A 274 -1.20 21.47 -8.81
C ILE A 274 -2.59 21.66 -9.41
N PRO A 275 -2.77 21.41 -10.74
CA PRO A 275 -4.05 21.61 -11.42
C PRO A 275 -5.04 20.49 -11.17
N GLY A 276 -6.29 20.72 -11.57
CA GLY A 276 -7.35 19.74 -11.68
C GLY A 276 -8.36 19.77 -10.53
N LYS A 277 -9.66 19.68 -10.87
CA LYS A 277 -10.76 19.65 -9.91
C LYS A 277 -10.62 18.46 -8.96
N HIS A 278 -10.26 17.29 -9.48
CA HIS A 278 -10.03 16.08 -8.68
C HIS A 278 -8.95 16.29 -7.60
N ASN A 279 -7.91 17.13 -7.87
CA ASN A 279 -6.89 17.43 -6.89
C ASN A 279 -7.42 18.35 -5.78
N ARG A 280 -8.36 19.26 -6.09
CA ARG A 280 -9.05 20.07 -5.06
C ARG A 280 -9.87 19.20 -4.11
N ILE A 281 -10.54 18.18 -4.65
CA ILE A 281 -11.28 17.18 -3.86
C ILE A 281 -10.31 16.34 -3.01
N ASN A 282 -9.23 15.84 -3.59
CA ASN A 282 -8.20 15.09 -2.87
C ASN A 282 -7.59 15.92 -1.72
N ALA A 283 -7.40 17.22 -1.94
CA ALA A 283 -6.92 18.15 -0.90
C ALA A 283 -7.91 18.29 0.25
N GLY A 284 -9.22 18.40 -0.04
CA GLY A 284 -10.25 18.41 1.01
C GLY A 284 -10.24 17.14 1.87
N VAL A 285 -10.10 15.98 1.23
CA VAL A 285 -9.95 14.69 1.93
C VAL A 285 -8.67 14.69 2.78
N ALA A 286 -7.57 15.20 2.23
CA ALA A 286 -6.28 15.23 2.93
C ALA A 286 -6.30 16.16 4.15
N VAL A 287 -6.93 17.33 4.03
CA VAL A 287 -7.10 18.26 5.17
C VAL A 287 -7.90 17.58 6.28
N GLU A 288 -9.02 16.91 5.94
CA GLU A 288 -9.84 16.26 6.95
C GLU A 288 -9.08 15.13 7.67
N ALA A 289 -8.29 14.35 6.93
CA ALA A 289 -7.44 13.31 7.52
C ALA A 289 -6.34 13.91 8.43
N ALA A 290 -5.73 15.02 8.05
CA ALA A 290 -4.74 15.70 8.86
C ALA A 290 -5.35 16.30 10.14
N VAL A 291 -6.55 16.90 10.04
CA VAL A 291 -7.29 17.42 11.21
C VAL A 291 -7.68 16.29 12.16
N ALA A 292 -8.17 15.15 11.62
CA ALA A 292 -8.46 13.96 12.40
C ALA A 292 -7.21 13.41 13.12
N ALA A 293 -6.03 13.63 12.55
CA ALA A 293 -4.74 13.29 13.16
C ALA A 293 -4.22 14.34 14.17
N GLY A 294 -4.95 15.44 14.38
CA GLY A 294 -4.62 16.49 15.36
C GLY A 294 -3.94 17.72 14.75
N ALA A 295 -3.88 17.88 13.42
CA ALA A 295 -3.41 19.12 12.80
C ALA A 295 -4.43 20.26 12.97
N ALA A 296 -3.96 21.48 13.17
CA ALA A 296 -4.81 22.64 13.04
C ALA A 296 -5.31 22.78 11.59
N ARG A 297 -6.59 23.04 11.40
CA ARG A 297 -7.24 23.09 10.06
C ARG A 297 -6.57 24.10 9.12
N GLU A 298 -6.29 25.30 9.63
CA GLU A 298 -5.64 26.38 8.89
C GLU A 298 -4.24 25.97 8.44
N ALA A 299 -3.48 25.32 9.29
CA ALA A 299 -2.14 24.81 8.98
C ALA A 299 -2.20 23.69 7.91
N ALA A 300 -3.16 22.77 8.02
CA ALA A 300 -3.37 21.71 7.04
C ALA A 300 -3.78 22.31 5.66
N ILE A 301 -4.68 23.29 5.63
CA ILE A 301 -5.07 24.00 4.38
C ILE A 301 -3.88 24.74 3.78
N ALA A 302 -3.12 25.47 4.58
CA ALA A 302 -1.93 26.17 4.10
C ALA A 302 -0.91 25.20 3.50
N ALA A 303 -0.69 24.05 4.15
CA ALA A 303 0.23 23.02 3.69
C ALA A 303 -0.23 22.40 2.35
N VAL A 304 -1.48 21.95 2.20
CA VAL A 304 -1.92 21.32 0.94
C VAL A 304 -1.85 22.27 -0.25
N ARG A 305 -1.97 23.59 -0.03
CA ARG A 305 -1.82 24.61 -1.09
C ARG A 305 -0.40 24.66 -1.65
N THR A 306 0.60 24.34 -0.83
CA THR A 306 2.02 24.32 -1.25
C THR A 306 2.48 22.94 -1.72
N PHE A 307 1.59 21.93 -1.77
CA PHE A 307 1.93 20.59 -2.22
C PHE A 307 2.44 20.60 -3.67
N PRO A 308 3.69 20.17 -3.94
CA PRO A 308 4.31 20.33 -5.26
C PRO A 308 3.82 19.32 -6.31
N GLY A 309 2.96 18.36 -5.92
CA GLY A 309 2.56 17.25 -6.77
C GLY A 309 3.49 16.06 -6.67
N LEU A 310 3.18 15.04 -7.48
CA LEU A 310 3.99 13.83 -7.61
C LEU A 310 4.60 13.76 -9.02
N PRO A 311 5.80 13.18 -9.16
CA PRO A 311 6.37 12.90 -10.47
C PRO A 311 5.41 12.06 -11.32
N HIS A 312 5.28 12.41 -12.61
CA HIS A 312 4.46 11.70 -13.58
C HIS A 312 2.94 11.70 -13.27
N ARG A 313 2.43 12.66 -12.46
CA ARG A 313 1.00 12.86 -12.18
C ARG A 313 0.64 14.32 -12.41
N LEU A 314 0.12 14.62 -13.60
CA LEU A 314 -0.11 16.00 -14.07
C LEU A 314 1.08 16.93 -13.75
N GLN A 315 2.26 16.37 -13.78
CA GLN A 315 3.50 17.08 -13.50
C GLN A 315 3.76 18.10 -14.61
N ARG A 316 3.78 19.37 -14.27
CA ARG A 316 4.17 20.40 -15.21
C ARG A 316 5.62 20.21 -15.62
N VAL A 317 5.86 20.16 -16.92
CA VAL A 317 7.21 20.04 -17.49
C VAL A 317 7.58 21.29 -18.27
N PRO A 318 8.89 21.61 -18.43
CA PRO A 318 9.32 22.74 -19.23
C PRO A 318 8.74 22.67 -20.65
N SER A 319 8.23 23.77 -21.15
CA SER A 319 7.61 23.85 -22.47
C SER A 319 8.15 25.03 -23.25
N ARG A 320 8.07 24.97 -24.60
CA ARG A 320 8.47 26.06 -25.51
C ARG A 320 7.25 26.86 -25.98
N ALA A 321 7.46 28.13 -26.34
CA ALA A 321 6.51 28.93 -27.09
C ALA A 321 5.10 29.03 -26.49
N GLY A 322 4.96 29.24 -25.18
CA GLY A 322 3.67 29.48 -24.53
C GLY A 322 2.77 28.24 -24.36
N LEU A 323 3.22 27.08 -24.78
CA LEU A 323 2.51 25.82 -24.54
C LEU A 323 2.64 25.41 -23.07
N ARG A 324 1.57 24.87 -22.51
CA ARG A 324 1.59 24.21 -21.18
C ARG A 324 1.65 22.70 -21.39
N CYS A 325 2.77 22.08 -20.99
CA CYS A 325 2.97 20.64 -21.11
C CYS A 325 2.93 19.98 -19.73
N PHE A 326 2.29 18.83 -19.66
CA PHE A 326 2.17 18.04 -18.44
C PHE A 326 2.57 16.58 -18.72
N ASN A 327 3.31 16.00 -17.78
CA ASN A 327 3.61 14.57 -17.78
C ASN A 327 2.63 13.87 -16.84
N ASP A 328 1.80 12.99 -17.38
CA ASP A 328 0.82 12.18 -16.64
C ASP A 328 0.97 10.68 -16.97
N SER A 329 2.19 10.21 -17.16
CA SER A 329 2.51 8.82 -17.55
C SER A 329 2.13 7.76 -16.50
N LYS A 330 1.70 8.16 -15.31
CA LYS A 330 1.14 7.27 -14.27
C LYS A 330 -0.38 7.07 -14.41
N SER A 331 -1.07 7.78 -15.29
CA SER A 331 -2.45 7.53 -15.69
C SER A 331 -2.49 6.35 -16.65
N THR A 332 -3.02 5.22 -16.19
CA THR A 332 -3.03 3.96 -16.94
C THR A 332 -4.43 3.49 -17.33
N THR A 333 -5.46 4.26 -16.97
CA THR A 333 -6.87 3.96 -17.32
C THR A 333 -7.52 5.14 -18.03
N PRO A 334 -8.51 4.90 -18.92
CA PRO A 334 -9.26 5.98 -19.58
C PRO A 334 -9.86 6.97 -18.58
N GLU A 335 -10.41 6.47 -17.47
CA GLU A 335 -11.03 7.29 -16.42
C GLU A 335 -10.02 8.24 -15.78
N SER A 336 -8.80 7.78 -15.52
CA SER A 336 -7.75 8.64 -14.96
C SER A 336 -7.32 9.72 -15.95
N CYS A 337 -7.29 9.41 -17.24
CA CYS A 337 -6.97 10.38 -18.29
C CYS A 337 -8.07 11.44 -18.46
N LEU A 338 -9.35 11.04 -18.36
CA LEU A 338 -10.48 11.98 -18.45
C LEU A 338 -10.56 12.94 -17.26
N LEU A 339 -9.98 12.57 -16.12
CA LEU A 339 -9.90 13.42 -14.92
C LEU A 339 -8.72 14.42 -14.98
N ALA A 340 -7.76 14.18 -15.85
CA ALA A 340 -6.55 14.97 -16.03
C ALA A 340 -6.81 16.24 -16.85
#